data_30f1d2d9a3d7e373254adf4ef7c13f24
#
_entry.id   30f1d2d9a3d7e373254adf4ef7c13f24
#
_cell.length_a   1.000
_cell.length_b   1.000
_cell.length_c   1.000
_cell.angle_alpha   90.00
_cell.angle_beta   90.00
_cell.angle_gamma   90.00
#
_symmetry.space_group_name_H-M   'P 1'
#
loop_
_entity.id
_entity.type
_entity.pdbx_description
1 polymer ?
#
loop_
_entity_poly.entity_id
_entity_poly.type
_entity_poly.pdbx_seq_one_letter_code
_entity_poly.pdbx_strand_id
1 'polypeptide(L)'
;MSDHLDRLVRAITATAGLDEAVSAWGWHLAGVLMSGGRLLACGNGGSAAQAQHLTAELSGRYRADRQPLSAIALSTEAPALTAIGNDYGFDHVFARQVRAHGRPGDVLMLLSTSGRSQNLVEAAQAAGGRAADGGR
;
A
#
# COMPACT_ATOMS: atom_id res chain seq x y z
N MET A 1 31.29 15.50 7.26
CA MET A 1 29.84 15.26 7.25
C MET A 1 29.49 14.35 8.43
N SER A 2 28.31 14.43 9.02
CA SER A 2 28.00 13.54 10.15
C SER A 2 27.83 12.11 9.65
N ASP A 3 28.20 11.11 10.46
CA ASP A 3 28.02 9.67 10.17
C ASP A 3 26.58 9.33 9.72
N HIS A 4 25.60 10.10 10.19
CA HIS A 4 24.21 9.96 9.79
C HIS A 4 23.98 10.33 8.31
N LEU A 5 24.55 11.44 7.84
CA LEU A 5 24.44 11.85 6.42
C LEU A 5 25.17 10.87 5.50
N ASP A 6 26.31 10.36 5.91
CA ASP A 6 27.05 9.37 5.11
C ASP A 6 26.26 8.05 4.99
N ARG A 7 25.58 7.63 6.06
CA ARG A 7 24.68 6.48 6.02
C ARG A 7 23.48 6.71 5.10
N LEU A 8 22.88 7.90 5.13
CA LEU A 8 21.78 8.26 4.25
C LEU A 8 22.21 8.23 2.76
N VAL A 9 23.37 8.82 2.44
CA VAL A 9 23.90 8.80 1.07
C VAL A 9 24.13 7.37 0.60
N ARG A 10 24.76 6.51 1.42
CA ARG A 10 24.94 5.09 1.09
C ARG A 10 23.62 4.36 0.88
N ALA A 11 22.60 4.63 1.71
CA ALA A 11 21.29 4.02 1.56
C ALA A 11 20.62 4.44 0.24
N ILE A 12 20.65 5.73 -0.09
CA ILE A 12 20.11 6.25 -1.36
C ILE A 12 20.85 5.61 -2.56
N THR A 13 22.18 5.58 -2.50
CA THR A 13 22.99 4.98 -3.57
C THR A 13 22.68 3.49 -3.76
N ALA A 14 22.44 2.76 -2.67
CA ALA A 14 22.09 1.34 -2.73
C ALA A 14 20.71 1.08 -3.38
N THR A 15 19.81 2.09 -3.44
CA THR A 15 18.51 1.95 -4.11
C THR A 15 18.56 2.21 -5.62
N ALA A 16 19.67 2.73 -6.16
CA ALA A 16 19.79 3.06 -7.59
C ALA A 16 19.51 1.85 -8.52
N GLY A 17 19.82 0.62 -8.08
CA GLY A 17 19.53 -0.60 -8.84
C GLY A 17 18.05 -1.02 -8.86
N LEU A 18 17.17 -0.33 -8.15
CA LEU A 18 15.73 -0.63 -8.08
C LEU A 18 14.89 0.18 -9.08
N ASP A 19 15.49 1.10 -9.81
CA ASP A 19 14.76 2.04 -10.69
C ASP A 19 13.90 1.32 -11.74
N GLU A 20 14.40 0.25 -12.34
CA GLU A 20 13.65 -0.52 -13.32
C GLU A 20 12.43 -1.21 -12.70
N ALA A 21 12.59 -1.84 -11.54
CA ALA A 21 11.49 -2.50 -10.83
C ALA A 21 10.42 -1.50 -10.37
N VAL A 22 10.85 -0.37 -9.80
CA VAL A 22 9.94 0.70 -9.35
C VAL A 22 9.19 1.31 -10.52
N SER A 23 9.86 1.54 -11.65
CA SER A 23 9.24 2.03 -12.88
C SER A 23 8.22 1.04 -13.43
N ALA A 24 8.54 -0.25 -13.46
CA ALA A 24 7.61 -1.29 -13.91
C ALA A 24 6.36 -1.35 -13.02
N TRP A 25 6.51 -1.26 -11.70
CA TRP A 25 5.38 -1.18 -10.77
C TRP A 25 4.55 0.09 -10.99
N GLY A 26 5.19 1.22 -11.23
CA GLY A 26 4.52 2.49 -11.53
C GLY A 26 3.68 2.40 -12.80
N TRP A 27 4.21 1.83 -13.88
CA TRP A 27 3.47 1.63 -15.11
C TRP A 27 2.29 0.67 -14.95
N HIS A 28 2.49 -0.43 -14.22
CA HIS A 28 1.40 -1.37 -13.93
C HIS A 28 0.28 -0.69 -13.13
N LEU A 29 0.64 0.00 -12.05
CA LEU A 29 -0.33 0.74 -11.22
C LEU A 29 -1.08 1.80 -12.03
N ALA A 30 -0.37 2.57 -12.87
CA ALA A 30 -1.00 3.56 -13.74
C ALA A 30 -2.03 2.91 -14.68
N GLY A 31 -1.71 1.77 -15.30
CA GLY A 31 -2.64 1.02 -16.13
C GLY A 31 -3.89 0.59 -15.38
N VAL A 32 -3.76 0.07 -14.16
CA VAL A 32 -4.89 -0.33 -13.32
C VAL A 32 -5.76 0.88 -12.96
N LEU A 33 -5.16 1.96 -12.49
CA LEU A 33 -5.90 3.16 -12.04
C LEU A 33 -6.62 3.86 -13.22
N MET A 34 -5.96 3.95 -14.36
CA MET A 34 -6.54 4.55 -15.57
C MET A 34 -7.69 3.71 -16.17
N SER A 35 -7.71 2.41 -15.93
CA SER A 35 -8.83 1.52 -16.33
C SER A 35 -9.95 1.41 -15.29
N GLY A 36 -9.92 2.25 -14.25
CA GLY A 36 -10.98 2.30 -13.23
C GLY A 36 -10.77 1.36 -12.04
N GLY A 37 -9.63 0.68 -11.95
CA GLY A 37 -9.20 -0.05 -10.76
C GLY A 37 -8.75 0.91 -9.64
N ARG A 38 -8.36 0.37 -8.50
CA ARG A 38 -7.95 1.15 -7.33
C ARG A 38 -6.65 0.63 -6.71
N LEU A 39 -6.03 1.50 -5.94
CA LEU A 39 -4.96 1.15 -5.02
C LEU A 39 -5.52 1.04 -3.61
N LEU A 40 -5.27 -0.08 -2.94
CA LEU A 40 -5.36 -0.21 -1.50
C LEU A 40 -3.93 -0.19 -0.94
N ALA A 41 -3.66 0.68 0.01
CA ALA A 41 -2.32 0.79 0.61
C ALA A 41 -2.40 0.66 2.13
N CYS A 42 -1.44 -0.05 2.73
CA CYS A 42 -1.36 -0.16 4.19
C CYS A 42 0.08 -0.33 4.68
N GLY A 43 0.25 -0.03 5.94
CA GLY A 43 1.49 -0.12 6.69
C GLY A 43 1.22 0.21 8.16
N ASN A 44 2.24 0.08 9.00
CA ASN A 44 2.17 0.41 10.42
C ASN A 44 3.01 1.65 10.73
N GLY A 45 2.59 2.47 11.69
CA GLY A 45 3.36 3.62 12.14
C GLY A 45 3.73 4.59 11.01
N GLY A 46 5.02 4.85 10.82
CA GLY A 46 5.53 5.71 9.73
C GLY A 46 5.17 5.18 8.34
N SER A 47 5.12 3.86 8.16
CA SER A 47 4.68 3.25 6.90
C SER A 47 3.19 3.47 6.63
N ALA A 48 2.34 3.56 7.66
CA ALA A 48 0.95 3.97 7.51
C ALA A 48 0.85 5.42 7.02
N ALA A 49 1.66 6.32 7.58
CA ALA A 49 1.73 7.72 7.13
C ALA A 49 2.17 7.83 5.66
N GLN A 50 3.13 7.02 5.22
CA GLN A 50 3.55 6.96 3.81
C GLN A 50 2.45 6.42 2.90
N ALA A 51 1.71 5.40 3.33
CA ALA A 51 0.55 4.89 2.60
C ALA A 51 -0.52 5.98 2.43
N GLN A 52 -0.82 6.75 3.48
CA GLN A 52 -1.75 7.88 3.41
C GLN A 52 -1.27 8.98 2.47
N HIS A 53 0.02 9.34 2.52
CA HIS A 53 0.60 10.34 1.62
C HIS A 53 0.44 9.89 0.16
N LEU A 54 0.84 8.67 -0.16
CA LEU A 54 0.71 8.11 -1.51
C LEU A 54 -0.74 8.15 -2.02
N THR A 55 -1.70 7.72 -1.21
CA THR A 55 -3.12 7.72 -1.61
C THR A 55 -3.70 9.13 -1.74
N ALA A 56 -3.25 10.08 -0.92
CA ALA A 56 -3.61 11.48 -1.04
C ALA A 56 -3.11 12.10 -2.36
N GLU A 57 -1.86 11.80 -2.76
CA GLU A 57 -1.30 12.25 -4.04
C GLU A 57 -2.06 11.67 -5.25
N LEU A 58 -2.52 10.43 -5.16
CA LEU A 58 -3.30 9.79 -6.22
C LEU A 58 -4.72 10.36 -6.33
N SER A 59 -5.38 10.59 -5.21
CA SER A 59 -6.73 11.16 -5.16
C SER A 59 -6.76 12.66 -5.45
N GLY A 60 -5.70 13.38 -5.07
CA GLY A 60 -5.48 14.78 -5.39
C GLY A 60 -4.62 14.94 -6.65
N ARG A 61 -3.46 15.53 -6.47
CA ARG A 61 -2.44 15.67 -7.53
C ARG A 61 -1.03 15.63 -6.92
N TYR A 62 -0.07 15.14 -7.68
CA TYR A 62 1.34 15.20 -7.30
C TYR A 62 2.04 16.42 -7.90
N ARG A 63 1.98 16.61 -9.20
CA ARG A 63 2.61 17.75 -9.93
C ARG A 63 1.58 18.55 -10.71
N ALA A 64 1.20 18.04 -11.87
CA ALA A 64 0.24 18.67 -12.78
C ALA A 64 -1.19 18.29 -12.39
N ASP A 65 -2.14 19.09 -12.82
CA ASP A 65 -3.55 18.76 -12.72
C ASP A 65 -3.88 17.55 -13.59
N ARG A 66 -4.71 16.65 -13.06
CA ARG A 66 -5.18 15.44 -13.73
C ARG A 66 -6.46 14.93 -13.08
N GLN A 67 -7.10 13.96 -13.69
CA GLN A 67 -8.22 13.28 -13.08
C GLN A 67 -7.82 12.62 -11.76
N PRO A 68 -8.69 12.64 -10.75
CA PRO A 68 -8.46 11.91 -9.50
C PRO A 68 -8.46 10.40 -9.75
N LEU A 69 -7.54 9.70 -9.08
CA LEU A 69 -7.38 8.25 -9.18
C LEU A 69 -7.82 7.59 -7.88
N SER A 70 -8.48 6.43 -7.97
CA SER A 70 -9.01 5.76 -6.78
C SER A 70 -7.89 5.12 -5.97
N ALA A 71 -7.67 5.63 -4.77
CA ALA A 71 -6.68 5.10 -3.82
C ALA A 71 -7.17 5.24 -2.38
N ILE A 72 -6.99 4.19 -1.58
CA ILE A 72 -7.47 4.13 -0.20
C ILE A 72 -6.32 3.64 0.70
N ALA A 73 -6.00 4.41 1.73
CA ALA A 73 -5.12 3.94 2.81
C ALA A 73 -5.96 3.25 3.89
N LEU A 74 -5.70 1.97 4.13
CA LEU A 74 -6.48 1.14 5.06
C LEU A 74 -6.27 1.49 6.54
N SER A 75 -5.39 2.44 6.84
CA SER A 75 -5.13 2.94 8.20
C SER A 75 -5.87 4.24 8.54
N THR A 76 -6.72 4.76 7.65
CA THR A 76 -7.34 6.09 7.84
C THR A 76 -8.60 6.06 8.70
N GLU A 77 -9.35 4.96 8.67
CA GLU A 77 -10.59 4.85 9.43
C GLU A 77 -10.34 4.28 10.83
N ALA A 78 -10.17 5.15 11.82
CA ALA A 78 -9.95 4.75 13.21
C ALA A 78 -11.05 3.82 13.76
N PRO A 79 -12.34 4.03 13.52
CA PRO A 79 -13.38 3.09 13.95
C PRO A 79 -13.21 1.68 13.37
N ALA A 80 -12.89 1.55 12.09
CA ALA A 80 -12.66 0.24 11.47
C ALA A 80 -11.44 -0.46 12.08
N LEU A 81 -10.30 0.26 12.22
CA LEU A 81 -9.10 -0.29 12.85
C LEU A 81 -9.34 -0.75 14.28
N THR A 82 -9.98 0.08 15.10
CA THR A 82 -10.19 -0.22 16.51
C THR A 82 -11.20 -1.33 16.72
N ALA A 83 -12.30 -1.35 15.97
CA ALA A 83 -13.29 -2.41 16.03
C ALA A 83 -12.72 -3.75 15.58
N ILE A 84 -12.06 -3.79 14.42
CA ILE A 84 -11.44 -5.03 13.91
C ILE A 84 -10.35 -5.50 14.87
N GLY A 85 -9.51 -4.59 15.36
CA GLY A 85 -8.44 -4.93 16.30
C GLY A 85 -8.96 -5.50 17.61
N ASN A 86 -10.06 -4.95 18.15
CA ASN A 86 -10.69 -5.43 19.36
C ASN A 86 -11.39 -6.79 19.18
N ASP A 87 -12.11 -6.97 18.07
CA ASP A 87 -12.99 -8.12 17.88
C ASP A 87 -12.28 -9.33 17.26
N TYR A 88 -11.27 -9.11 16.41
CA TYR A 88 -10.57 -10.14 15.64
C TYR A 88 -9.06 -10.19 15.86
N GLY A 89 -8.50 -9.22 16.59
CA GLY A 89 -7.07 -9.07 16.80
C GLY A 89 -6.40 -8.16 15.75
N PHE A 90 -5.29 -7.55 16.15
CA PHE A 90 -4.57 -6.56 15.32
C PHE A 90 -3.99 -7.17 14.02
N ASP A 91 -3.72 -8.46 14.00
CA ASP A 91 -3.23 -9.16 12.80
C ASP A 91 -4.26 -9.13 11.64
N HIS A 92 -5.53 -8.94 11.94
CA HIS A 92 -6.60 -8.96 10.95
C HIS A 92 -7.07 -7.58 10.47
N VAL A 93 -6.52 -6.48 11.02
CA VAL A 93 -7.02 -5.12 10.76
C VAL A 93 -6.99 -4.72 9.28
N PHE A 94 -5.98 -5.13 8.53
CA PHE A 94 -5.88 -4.87 7.10
C PHE A 94 -6.53 -5.96 6.25
N ALA A 95 -6.35 -7.22 6.61
CA ALA A 95 -6.91 -8.34 5.85
C ALA A 95 -8.43 -8.28 5.71
N ARG A 96 -9.14 -7.88 6.79
CA ARG A 96 -10.59 -7.70 6.74
C ARG A 96 -11.01 -6.57 5.81
N GLN A 97 -10.29 -5.47 5.81
CA GLN A 97 -10.55 -4.34 4.92
C GLN A 97 -10.22 -4.68 3.46
N VAL A 98 -9.15 -5.45 3.21
CA VAL A 98 -8.86 -5.99 1.86
C VAL A 98 -10.01 -6.85 1.36
N ARG A 99 -10.56 -7.72 2.20
CA ARG A 99 -11.74 -8.54 1.84
C ARG A 99 -13.00 -7.69 1.60
N ALA A 100 -13.17 -6.60 2.33
CA ALA A 100 -14.33 -5.73 2.18
C ALA A 100 -14.26 -4.84 0.93
N HIS A 101 -13.11 -4.23 0.68
CA HIS A 101 -12.94 -3.17 -0.32
C HIS A 101 -12.27 -3.63 -1.61
N GLY A 102 -11.39 -4.64 -1.54
CA GLY A 102 -10.65 -5.13 -2.70
C GLY A 102 -11.55 -5.79 -3.73
N ARG A 103 -11.23 -5.59 -5.00
CA ARG A 103 -11.92 -6.18 -6.15
C ARG A 103 -10.90 -6.80 -7.10
N PRO A 104 -11.30 -7.77 -7.92
CA PRO A 104 -10.40 -8.30 -8.95
C PRO A 104 -9.85 -7.17 -9.82
N GLY A 105 -8.53 -7.18 -10.05
CA GLY A 105 -7.83 -6.14 -10.80
C GLY A 105 -7.33 -4.95 -9.99
N ASP A 106 -7.73 -4.80 -8.72
CA ASP A 106 -7.16 -3.80 -7.82
C ASP A 106 -5.72 -4.15 -7.43
N VAL A 107 -4.94 -3.16 -7.00
CA VAL A 107 -3.58 -3.34 -6.49
C VAL A 107 -3.57 -3.16 -4.97
N LEU A 108 -2.94 -4.07 -4.26
CA LEU A 108 -2.61 -3.91 -2.84
C LEU A 108 -1.13 -3.58 -2.69
N MET A 109 -0.82 -2.44 -2.06
CA MET A 109 0.53 -2.02 -1.73
C MET A 109 0.78 -2.12 -0.23
N LEU A 110 1.80 -2.89 0.14
CA LEU A 110 2.21 -3.13 1.51
C LEU A 110 3.52 -2.42 1.78
N LEU A 111 3.53 -1.55 2.78
CA LEU A 111 4.71 -0.78 3.19
C LEU A 111 5.20 -1.27 4.55
N SER A 112 6.43 -1.78 4.60
CA SER A 112 7.02 -2.32 5.83
C SER A 112 8.53 -2.18 5.81
N THR A 113 9.11 -1.63 6.87
CA THR A 113 10.56 -1.57 7.07
C THR A 113 11.14 -2.92 7.51
N SER A 114 10.35 -3.75 8.21
CA SER A 114 10.79 -5.06 8.71
C SER A 114 10.48 -6.21 7.75
N GLY A 115 9.46 -6.05 6.90
CA GLY A 115 8.92 -7.11 6.04
C GLY A 115 8.24 -8.26 6.81
N ARG A 116 8.03 -8.12 8.12
CA ARG A 116 7.58 -9.21 9.01
C ARG A 116 6.31 -8.90 9.82
N SER A 117 5.68 -7.77 9.60
CA SER A 117 4.45 -7.40 10.31
C SER A 117 3.31 -8.35 9.94
N GLN A 118 2.79 -9.09 10.92
CA GLN A 118 1.81 -10.16 10.68
C GLN A 118 0.54 -9.64 10.01
N ASN A 119 0.04 -8.45 10.40
CA ASN A 119 -1.13 -7.85 9.77
C ASN A 119 -0.96 -7.55 8.27
N LEU A 120 0.27 -7.27 7.82
CA LEU A 120 0.58 -7.09 6.40
C LEU A 120 0.68 -8.44 5.66
N VAL A 121 1.23 -9.46 6.31
CA VAL A 121 1.25 -10.82 5.77
C VAL A 121 -0.18 -11.34 5.57
N GLU A 122 -1.05 -11.16 6.56
CA GLU A 122 -2.48 -11.52 6.46
C GLU A 122 -3.19 -10.75 5.34
N ALA A 123 -2.87 -9.47 5.16
CA ALA A 123 -3.41 -8.66 4.06
C ALA A 123 -2.97 -9.19 2.69
N ALA A 124 -1.70 -9.58 2.53
CA ALA A 124 -1.18 -10.18 1.31
C ALA A 124 -1.91 -11.49 0.98
N GLN A 125 -2.10 -12.37 1.97
CA GLN A 125 -2.84 -13.62 1.80
C GLN A 125 -4.30 -13.38 1.41
N ALA A 126 -4.95 -12.38 2.04
CA ALA A 126 -6.32 -12.01 1.71
C ALA A 126 -6.49 -11.53 0.26
N ALA A 127 -5.49 -10.82 -0.27
CA ALA A 127 -5.47 -10.41 -1.67
C ALA A 127 -5.22 -11.59 -2.61
N GLY A 128 -4.28 -12.49 -2.29
CA GLY A 128 -3.95 -13.68 -3.10
C GLY A 128 -5.10 -14.68 -3.17
N GLY A 129 -5.83 -14.92 -2.07
CA GLY A 129 -6.98 -15.81 -2.02
C GLY A 129 -8.11 -15.38 -2.96
N ARG A 130 -8.31 -14.08 -3.15
CA ARG A 130 -9.30 -13.55 -4.11
C ARG A 130 -8.91 -13.75 -5.57
N ALA A 131 -7.63 -13.75 -5.87
CA ALA A 131 -7.15 -14.06 -7.24
C ALA A 131 -7.43 -15.53 -7.60
N ALA A 132 -7.44 -16.44 -6.61
CA ALA A 132 -7.75 -17.84 -6.81
C ALA A 132 -9.27 -18.13 -6.93
N ASP A 133 -10.11 -17.34 -6.25
CA ASP A 133 -11.58 -17.51 -6.24
C ASP A 133 -12.32 -16.77 -7.37
N GLY A 134 -11.64 -15.88 -8.08
CA GLY A 134 -12.22 -15.09 -9.20
C GLY A 134 -12.48 -15.87 -10.48
N GLY A 135 -12.37 -17.18 -10.45
CA GLY A 135 -12.57 -18.11 -11.57
C GLY A 135 -13.83 -19.00 -11.47
N ARG A 136 -14.87 -18.57 -10.72
CA ARG A 136 -16.17 -19.28 -10.73
C ARG A 136 -17.31 -18.32 -10.97
#